data_1c841241f9ca1a847d1dbf1d26bce5d9
#
_entry.id   1c841241f9ca1a847d1dbf1d26bce5d9
#
_cell.length_a   1.000
_cell.length_b   1.000
_cell.length_c   1.000
_cell.angle_alpha   90.00
_cell.angle_beta   90.00
_cell.angle_gamma   90.00
#
_symmetry.space_group_name_H-M   'P 1'
#
loop_
_entity.id
_entity.type
_entity.pdbx_description
1 polymer ?
#
loop_
_entity_poly.entity_id
_entity_poly.type
_entity_poly.pdbx_seq_one_letter_code
_entity_poly.pdbx_strand_id
1 'polypeptide(L)'
;MADTPVPLNNVPVAAHPAVSDDGAVAAMATALMQSRQTILPKRLGAPGPAPAELASIVNAAAHAPDHGQLLPWRFVLVPDAARPLLAEVFAQALLERDPGATPEQCGQAREKAFRAPVLMLVVVDGERGDPEIDLAERLLSAGCAVQNMLLMAT
;
A
#
# COMPACT_ATOMS: atom_id res chain seq x y z
N MET A 1 -26.90 -6.33 4.52
CA MET A 1 -25.84 -7.04 5.26
C MET A 1 -24.54 -6.38 4.84
N ALA A 2 -23.93 -5.62 5.72
CA ALA A 2 -22.68 -4.93 5.42
C ALA A 2 -21.56 -5.97 5.49
N ASP A 3 -20.86 -6.15 4.37
CA ASP A 3 -19.71 -7.01 4.27
C ASP A 3 -18.57 -6.37 5.06
N THR A 4 -18.22 -6.96 6.19
CA THR A 4 -17.16 -6.46 7.07
C THR A 4 -15.82 -6.73 6.38
N PRO A 5 -14.95 -5.73 6.16
CA PRO A 5 -13.65 -5.97 5.54
C PRO A 5 -12.81 -6.93 6.40
N VAL A 6 -12.36 -8.03 5.80
CA VAL A 6 -11.49 -9.01 6.45
C VAL A 6 -10.11 -8.40 6.63
N PRO A 7 -9.58 -8.29 7.86
CA PRO A 7 -8.21 -7.80 8.07
C PRO A 7 -7.21 -8.87 7.60
N LEU A 8 -6.34 -8.50 6.66
CA LEU A 8 -5.28 -9.38 6.11
C LEU A 8 -4.07 -9.56 7.05
N ASN A 9 -4.18 -9.21 8.32
CA ASN A 9 -3.05 -9.11 9.26
C ASN A 9 -2.63 -10.41 9.95
N ASN A 10 -3.16 -11.59 9.56
CA ASN A 10 -2.87 -12.87 10.24
C ASN A 10 -2.12 -13.86 9.34
N VAL A 11 -1.11 -13.41 8.61
CA VAL A 11 -0.26 -14.34 7.87
C VAL A 11 0.94 -14.71 8.74
N PRO A 12 1.15 -15.98 9.10
CA PRO A 12 2.35 -16.40 9.81
C PRO A 12 3.59 -16.17 8.93
N VAL A 13 4.61 -15.51 9.49
CA VAL A 13 5.90 -15.35 8.83
C VAL A 13 6.52 -16.74 8.68
N ALA A 14 6.67 -17.20 7.45
CA ALA A 14 7.34 -18.46 7.17
C ALA A 14 8.85 -18.35 7.52
N ALA A 15 9.42 -19.44 8.03
CA ALA A 15 10.86 -19.52 8.29
C ALA A 15 11.65 -19.21 7.00
N HIS A 16 12.68 -18.37 7.11
CA HIS A 16 13.53 -18.01 5.97
C HIS A 16 14.23 -19.27 5.42
N PRO A 17 14.14 -19.54 4.11
CA PRO A 17 14.96 -20.58 3.50
C PRO A 17 16.45 -20.20 3.63
N ALA A 18 17.29 -21.16 3.99
CA ALA A 18 18.74 -20.97 3.96
C ALA A 18 19.18 -20.73 2.50
N VAL A 19 19.69 -19.54 2.20
CA VAL A 19 20.21 -19.23 0.87
C VAL A 19 21.69 -19.57 0.86
N SER A 20 22.07 -20.53 0.01
CA SER A 20 23.42 -21.09 -0.05
C SER A 20 24.38 -20.36 -1.01
N ASP A 21 23.92 -19.32 -1.72
CA ASP A 21 24.73 -18.54 -2.68
C ASP A 21 24.48 -17.04 -2.51
N ASP A 22 25.33 -16.39 -1.71
CA ASP A 22 25.25 -14.95 -1.43
C ASP A 22 25.39 -14.09 -2.70
N GLY A 23 26.12 -14.55 -3.70
CA GLY A 23 26.30 -13.85 -4.98
C GLY A 23 25.03 -13.83 -5.81
N ALA A 24 24.32 -14.94 -5.87
CA ALA A 24 23.04 -15.03 -6.61
C ALA A 24 21.94 -14.17 -5.95
N VAL A 25 21.89 -14.14 -4.62
CA VAL A 25 20.95 -13.30 -3.87
C VAL A 25 21.20 -11.82 -4.11
N ALA A 26 22.45 -11.39 -4.02
CA ALA A 26 22.82 -9.99 -4.26
C ALA A 26 22.49 -9.56 -5.70
N ALA A 27 22.76 -10.42 -6.68
CA ALA A 27 22.42 -10.17 -8.09
C ALA A 27 20.89 -10.06 -8.30
N MET A 28 20.12 -10.96 -7.70
CA MET A 28 18.64 -10.94 -7.77
C MET A 28 18.08 -9.70 -7.11
N ALA A 29 18.55 -9.33 -5.92
CA ALA A 29 18.13 -8.12 -5.22
C ALA A 29 18.44 -6.86 -6.04
N THR A 30 19.61 -6.79 -6.64
CA THR A 30 20.02 -5.68 -7.52
C THR A 30 19.11 -5.58 -8.74
N ALA A 31 18.85 -6.69 -9.42
CA ALA A 31 17.97 -6.74 -10.59
C ALA A 31 16.54 -6.29 -10.23
N LEU A 32 16.00 -6.77 -9.10
CA LEU A 32 14.68 -6.42 -8.61
C LEU A 32 14.59 -4.92 -8.30
N MET A 33 15.56 -4.35 -7.58
CA MET A 33 15.57 -2.92 -7.27
C MET A 33 15.69 -2.05 -8.53
N GLN A 34 16.47 -2.48 -9.53
CA GLN A 34 16.64 -1.77 -10.79
C GLN A 34 15.45 -1.89 -11.73
N SER A 35 14.69 -2.99 -11.67
CA SER A 35 13.49 -3.21 -12.49
C SER A 35 12.31 -2.36 -12.03
N ARG A 36 12.24 -1.98 -10.74
CA ARG A 36 11.12 -1.21 -10.19
C ARG A 36 11.01 0.15 -10.87
N GLN A 37 9.85 0.43 -11.42
CA GLN A 37 9.51 1.71 -12.05
C GLN A 37 8.34 2.38 -11.34
N THR A 38 8.33 3.71 -11.33
CA THR A 38 7.16 4.49 -10.91
C THR A 38 6.30 4.78 -12.14
N ILE A 39 5.11 4.19 -12.15
CA ILE A 39 4.13 4.41 -13.21
C ILE A 39 3.05 5.35 -12.71
N LEU A 40 2.74 6.39 -13.47
CA LEU A 40 1.67 7.32 -13.13
C LEU A 40 0.33 6.56 -13.02
N PRO A 41 -0.48 6.78 -11.97
CA PRO A 41 -1.73 6.05 -11.75
C PRO A 41 -2.68 6.08 -12.95
N LYS A 42 -2.70 7.17 -13.72
CA LYS A 42 -3.51 7.30 -14.95
C LYS A 42 -3.09 6.37 -16.10
N ARG A 43 -1.90 5.74 -16.00
CA ARG A 43 -1.39 4.77 -16.99
C ARG A 43 -1.60 3.33 -16.53
N LEU A 44 -2.06 3.12 -15.29
CA LEU A 44 -2.39 1.80 -14.77
C LEU A 44 -3.80 1.43 -15.26
N GLY A 45 -3.87 0.44 -16.14
CA GLY A 45 -5.11 -0.04 -16.72
C GLY A 45 -5.49 -1.44 -16.25
N ALA A 46 -6.69 -1.86 -16.59
CA ALA A 46 -7.11 -3.25 -16.39
C ALA A 46 -6.35 -4.20 -17.34
N PRO A 47 -6.14 -5.49 -16.94
CA PRO A 47 -6.57 -6.03 -15.66
C PRO A 47 -5.67 -5.60 -14.50
N GLY A 48 -6.22 -5.59 -13.28
CA GLY A 48 -5.41 -5.53 -12.06
C GLY A 48 -4.78 -6.89 -11.74
N PRO A 49 -3.96 -6.99 -10.67
CA PRO A 49 -3.38 -8.25 -10.24
C PRO A 49 -4.48 -9.26 -9.90
N ALA A 50 -4.24 -10.52 -10.24
CA ALA A 50 -5.12 -11.62 -9.81
C ALA A 50 -5.13 -11.73 -8.28
N PRO A 51 -6.15 -12.36 -7.67
CA PRO A 51 -6.24 -12.47 -6.21
C PRO A 51 -4.99 -13.07 -5.55
N ALA A 52 -4.38 -14.09 -6.17
CA ALA A 52 -3.15 -14.70 -5.67
C ALA A 52 -1.94 -13.77 -5.75
N GLU A 53 -1.82 -12.99 -6.84
CA GLU A 53 -0.77 -11.98 -7.00
C GLU A 53 -0.94 -10.85 -5.98
N LEU A 54 -2.17 -10.37 -5.79
CA LEU A 54 -2.48 -9.37 -4.78
C LEU A 54 -2.13 -9.85 -3.37
N ALA A 55 -2.45 -11.11 -3.05
CA ALA A 55 -2.07 -11.72 -1.78
C ALA A 55 -0.55 -11.77 -1.60
N SER A 56 0.21 -12.14 -2.64
CA SER A 56 1.68 -12.15 -2.61
C SER A 56 2.25 -10.74 -2.39
N ILE A 57 1.69 -9.73 -3.06
CA ILE A 57 2.08 -8.33 -2.90
C ILE A 57 1.86 -7.88 -1.45
N VAL A 58 0.68 -8.15 -0.88
CA VAL A 58 0.38 -7.76 0.51
C VAL A 58 1.24 -8.52 1.51
N ASN A 59 1.50 -9.81 1.29
CA ASN A 59 2.35 -10.62 2.15
C ASN A 59 3.79 -10.13 2.19
N ALA A 60 4.30 -9.53 1.11
CA ALA A 60 5.65 -8.96 1.09
C ALA A 60 5.84 -7.87 2.16
N ALA A 61 4.79 -7.19 2.58
CA ALA A 61 4.83 -6.19 3.63
C ALA A 61 5.28 -6.77 4.99
N ALA A 62 4.96 -8.04 5.28
CA ALA A 62 5.31 -8.69 6.54
C ALA A 62 6.83 -8.93 6.72
N HIS A 63 7.61 -8.76 5.65
CA HIS A 63 9.07 -8.89 5.68
C HIS A 63 9.80 -7.55 5.85
N ALA A 64 9.07 -6.47 6.16
CA ALA A 64 9.68 -5.18 6.47
C ALA A 64 10.33 -5.21 7.85
N PRO A 65 11.45 -4.47 8.06
CA PRO A 65 11.99 -4.25 9.39
C PRO A 65 10.95 -3.52 10.24
N ASP A 66 10.74 -4.03 11.45
CA ASP A 66 9.70 -3.54 12.35
C ASP A 66 10.16 -3.69 13.80
N HIS A 67 10.44 -2.56 14.46
CA HIS A 67 10.87 -2.55 15.85
C HIS A 67 9.75 -3.08 16.74
N GLY A 68 10.09 -4.07 17.57
CA GLY A 68 9.14 -4.72 18.46
C GLY A 68 8.11 -5.61 17.76
N GLN A 69 8.22 -5.83 16.45
CA GLN A 69 7.27 -6.64 15.66
C GLN A 69 5.81 -6.19 15.83
N LEU A 70 5.61 -4.88 15.86
CA LEU A 70 4.31 -4.27 16.12
C LEU A 70 3.32 -4.45 14.98
N LEU A 71 3.83 -4.60 13.73
CA LEU A 71 3.03 -4.53 12.51
C LEU A 71 2.08 -3.32 12.56
N PRO A 72 2.63 -2.09 12.67
CA PRO A 72 1.84 -0.91 12.98
C PRO A 72 1.01 -0.42 11.78
N TRP A 73 0.99 -1.16 10.69
CA TRP A 73 0.24 -0.85 9.48
C TRP A 73 -0.89 -1.83 9.23
N ARG A 74 -1.86 -1.37 8.48
CA ARG A 74 -2.88 -2.19 7.83
C ARG A 74 -3.17 -1.66 6.43
N PHE A 75 -3.51 -2.56 5.54
CA PHE A 75 -3.88 -2.24 4.17
C PHE A 75 -5.38 -2.41 4.00
N VAL A 76 -6.04 -1.37 3.49
CA VAL A 76 -7.50 -1.39 3.24
C VAL A 76 -7.71 -1.26 1.75
N LEU A 77 -8.20 -2.33 1.13
CA LEU A 77 -8.62 -2.28 -0.27
C LEU A 77 -9.86 -1.41 -0.40
N VAL A 78 -9.85 -0.50 -1.35
CA VAL A 78 -11.02 0.31 -1.70
C VAL A 78 -11.79 -0.41 -2.81
N PRO A 79 -12.93 -1.04 -2.50
CA PRO A 79 -13.71 -1.75 -3.52
C PRO A 79 -14.28 -0.76 -4.52
N ASP A 80 -14.57 -1.22 -5.74
CA ASP A 80 -15.11 -0.37 -6.81
C ASP A 80 -16.41 0.33 -6.39
N ALA A 81 -17.25 -0.34 -5.61
CA ALA A 81 -18.49 0.24 -5.09
C ALA A 81 -18.26 1.43 -4.12
N ALA A 82 -17.09 1.51 -3.47
CA ALA A 82 -16.75 2.61 -2.55
C ALA A 82 -16.01 3.76 -3.26
N ARG A 83 -15.54 3.58 -4.49
CA ARG A 83 -14.78 4.61 -5.23
C ARG A 83 -15.57 5.90 -5.48
N PRO A 84 -16.88 5.87 -5.80
CA PRO A 84 -17.66 7.10 -5.92
C PRO A 84 -17.66 7.93 -4.64
N LEU A 85 -17.79 7.29 -3.46
CA LEU A 85 -17.72 7.99 -2.18
C LEU A 85 -16.33 8.60 -1.95
N LEU A 86 -15.26 7.86 -2.23
CA LEU A 86 -13.90 8.36 -2.13
C LEU A 86 -13.64 9.54 -3.08
N ALA A 87 -14.23 9.51 -4.27
CA ALA A 87 -14.14 10.62 -5.22
C ALA A 87 -14.71 11.92 -4.64
N GLU A 88 -15.86 11.85 -3.96
CA GLU A 88 -16.42 13.02 -3.28
C GLU A 88 -15.54 13.50 -2.12
N VAL A 89 -14.94 12.58 -1.35
CA VAL A 89 -13.96 12.94 -0.31
C VAL A 89 -12.77 13.71 -0.90
N PHE A 90 -12.25 13.31 -2.06
CA PHE A 90 -11.15 14.03 -2.71
C PHE A 90 -11.57 15.42 -3.20
N ALA A 91 -12.77 15.58 -3.71
CA ALA A 91 -13.29 16.89 -4.12
C ALA A 91 -13.52 17.80 -2.91
N GLN A 92 -14.09 17.27 -1.82
CA GLN A 92 -14.28 18.01 -0.58
C GLN A 92 -12.96 18.46 0.03
N ALA A 93 -11.98 17.57 0.14
CA ALA A 93 -10.64 17.90 0.64
C ALA A 93 -9.94 18.97 -0.20
N LEU A 94 -10.19 18.99 -1.53
CA LEU A 94 -9.68 20.06 -2.38
C LEU A 94 -10.33 21.40 -2.02
N LEU A 95 -11.65 21.46 -1.86
CA LEU A 95 -12.39 22.68 -1.51
C LEU A 95 -12.03 23.20 -0.12
N GLU A 96 -11.79 22.32 0.85
CA GLU A 96 -11.34 22.69 2.19
C GLU A 96 -9.94 23.35 2.15
N ARG A 97 -9.06 22.84 1.30
CA ARG A 97 -7.71 23.38 1.12
C ARG A 97 -7.69 24.67 0.26
N ASP A 98 -8.53 24.70 -0.76
CA ASP A 98 -8.65 25.80 -1.73
C ASP A 98 -10.14 26.09 -2.00
N PRO A 99 -10.76 27.01 -1.23
CA PRO A 99 -12.16 27.40 -1.43
C PRO A 99 -12.44 28.03 -2.80
N GLY A 100 -11.39 28.48 -3.52
CA GLY A 100 -11.50 29.01 -4.87
C GLY A 100 -11.38 27.96 -5.98
N ALA A 101 -11.28 26.67 -5.65
CA ALA A 101 -11.14 25.61 -6.63
C ALA A 101 -12.32 25.58 -7.61
N THR A 102 -11.99 25.50 -8.90
CA THR A 102 -13.01 25.48 -9.96
C THR A 102 -13.74 24.12 -10.02
N PRO A 103 -14.94 24.08 -10.59
CA PRO A 103 -15.66 22.81 -10.82
C PRO A 103 -14.83 21.79 -11.61
N GLU A 104 -14.00 22.25 -12.55
CA GLU A 104 -13.10 21.41 -13.33
C GLU A 104 -11.99 20.79 -12.46
N GLN A 105 -11.38 21.56 -11.58
CA GLN A 105 -10.41 21.06 -10.61
C GLN A 105 -11.03 20.04 -9.65
N CYS A 106 -12.25 20.26 -9.20
CA CYS A 106 -13.00 19.29 -8.40
C CYS A 106 -13.29 18.01 -9.19
N GLY A 107 -13.62 18.11 -10.48
CA GLY A 107 -13.76 16.96 -11.38
C GLY A 107 -12.47 16.14 -11.47
N GLN A 108 -11.35 16.81 -11.69
CA GLN A 108 -10.02 16.16 -11.71
C GLN A 108 -9.64 15.51 -10.37
N ALA A 109 -10.06 16.10 -9.24
CA ALA A 109 -9.87 15.49 -7.93
C ALA A 109 -10.66 14.18 -7.81
N ARG A 110 -11.92 14.16 -8.23
CA ARG A 110 -12.78 12.96 -8.25
C ARG A 110 -12.21 11.82 -9.09
N GLU A 111 -11.68 12.14 -10.27
CA GLU A 111 -11.08 11.14 -11.17
C GLU A 111 -9.95 10.33 -10.52
N LYS A 112 -9.25 10.88 -9.53
CA LYS A 112 -8.15 10.19 -8.85
C LYS A 112 -8.60 8.87 -8.20
N ALA A 113 -9.84 8.78 -7.75
CA ALA A 113 -10.41 7.57 -7.16
C ALA A 113 -10.53 6.40 -8.15
N PHE A 114 -10.47 6.67 -9.47
CA PHE A 114 -10.70 5.69 -10.53
C PHE A 114 -9.46 5.37 -11.37
N ARG A 115 -8.29 5.96 -11.05
CA ARG A 115 -7.10 5.92 -11.91
C ARG A 115 -6.35 4.60 -11.96
N ALA A 116 -6.67 3.64 -11.13
CA ALA A 116 -5.96 2.35 -11.09
C ALA A 116 -6.95 1.21 -10.86
N PRO A 117 -6.67 0.00 -11.37
CA PRO A 117 -7.53 -1.16 -11.16
C PRO A 117 -7.60 -1.58 -9.67
N VAL A 118 -6.52 -1.38 -8.92
CA VAL A 118 -6.49 -1.59 -7.48
C VAL A 118 -6.11 -0.29 -6.78
N LEU A 119 -6.87 0.07 -5.76
CA LEU A 119 -6.59 1.20 -4.88
C LEU A 119 -6.57 0.71 -3.44
N MET A 120 -5.52 1.07 -2.73
CA MET A 120 -5.30 0.62 -1.37
C MET A 120 -4.95 1.82 -0.48
N LEU A 121 -5.57 1.89 0.69
CA LEU A 121 -5.22 2.82 1.74
C LEU A 121 -4.24 2.14 2.70
N VAL A 122 -3.14 2.81 3.00
CA VAL A 122 -2.20 2.40 4.04
C VAL A 122 -2.53 3.19 5.30
N VAL A 123 -2.87 2.50 6.37
CA VAL A 123 -3.14 3.09 7.68
C VAL A 123 -2.02 2.70 8.63
N VAL A 124 -1.39 3.68 9.26
CA VAL A 124 -0.36 3.47 10.28
C VAL A 124 -0.96 3.77 11.65
N ASP A 125 -0.85 2.82 12.56
CA ASP A 125 -1.33 2.94 13.94
C ASP A 125 -0.21 3.51 14.81
N GLY A 126 -0.39 4.74 15.28
CA GLY A 126 0.58 5.45 16.10
C GLY A 126 0.64 4.98 17.57
N GLU A 127 -0.33 4.17 18.00
CA GLU A 127 -0.50 3.82 19.43
C GLU A 127 -0.37 2.32 19.70
N ARG A 128 -0.27 1.50 18.65
CA ARG A 128 -0.24 0.04 18.78
C ARG A 128 1.00 -0.45 19.51
N GLY A 129 0.82 -1.26 20.55
CA GLY A 129 1.89 -1.96 21.28
C GLY A 129 2.72 -1.04 22.15
N ASP A 130 4.04 -1.08 22.05
CA ASP A 130 4.97 -0.37 22.90
C ASP A 130 4.91 1.16 22.70
N PRO A 131 4.58 1.96 23.72
CA PRO A 131 4.51 3.41 23.65
C PRO A 131 5.88 4.09 23.50
N GLU A 132 6.99 3.41 23.80
CA GLU A 132 8.35 3.95 23.63
C GLU A 132 8.76 4.00 22.16
N ILE A 133 8.07 3.24 21.28
CA ILE A 133 8.29 3.25 19.85
C ILE A 133 7.46 4.39 19.24
N ASP A 134 8.12 5.43 18.79
CA ASP A 134 7.47 6.64 18.33
C ASP A 134 6.80 6.49 16.94
N LEU A 135 6.00 7.49 16.55
CA LEU A 135 5.31 7.50 15.27
C LEU A 135 6.27 7.52 14.08
N ALA A 136 7.45 8.15 14.21
CA ALA A 136 8.42 8.23 13.12
C ALA A 136 8.99 6.85 12.78
N GLU A 137 9.35 6.04 13.79
CA GLU A 137 9.77 4.65 13.57
C GLU A 137 8.69 3.81 12.92
N ARG A 138 7.43 3.95 13.38
CA ARG A 138 6.28 3.24 12.81
C ARG A 138 6.04 3.61 11.34
N LEU A 139 6.19 4.89 11.00
CA LEU A 139 6.08 5.37 9.62
C LEU A 139 7.23 4.86 8.75
N LEU A 140 8.46 4.78 9.28
CA LEU A 140 9.60 4.20 8.56
C LEU A 140 9.40 2.71 8.28
N SER A 141 8.96 1.94 9.29
CA SER A 141 8.60 0.53 9.13
C SER A 141 7.49 0.35 8.08
N ALA A 142 6.43 1.15 8.14
CA ALA A 142 5.36 1.13 7.14
C ALA A 142 5.87 1.50 5.73
N GLY A 143 6.80 2.45 5.62
CA GLY A 143 7.47 2.79 4.36
C GLY A 143 8.25 1.61 3.78
N CYS A 144 8.98 0.86 4.61
CA CYS A 144 9.66 -0.38 4.21
C CYS A 144 8.65 -1.45 3.75
N ALA A 145 7.53 -1.59 4.45
CA ALA A 145 6.47 -2.50 4.07
C ALA A 145 5.90 -2.16 2.69
N VAL A 146 5.61 -0.89 2.43
CA VAL A 146 5.16 -0.42 1.12
C VAL A 146 6.22 -0.64 0.04
N GLN A 147 7.51 -0.41 0.34
CA GLN A 147 8.59 -0.68 -0.61
C GLN A 147 8.66 -2.16 -0.99
N ASN A 148 8.55 -3.07 -0.03
CA ASN A 148 8.51 -4.50 -0.31
C ASN A 148 7.34 -4.88 -1.22
N MET A 149 6.15 -4.29 -0.97
CA MET A 149 4.99 -4.49 -1.84
C MET A 149 5.23 -3.96 -3.27
N LEU A 150 5.88 -2.81 -3.41
CA LEU A 150 6.20 -2.24 -4.71
C LEU A 150 7.22 -3.09 -5.48
N LEU A 151 8.18 -3.69 -4.79
CA LEU A 151 9.12 -4.63 -5.39
C LEU A 151 8.42 -5.93 -5.82
N MET A 152 7.49 -6.44 -5.01
CA MET A 152 6.74 -7.65 -5.34
C MET A 152 5.76 -7.43 -6.50
N ALA A 153 5.31 -6.20 -6.74
CA ALA A 153 4.40 -5.82 -7.82
C ALA A 153 5.12 -5.48 -9.13
N THR A 154 6.45 -5.62 -9.20
CA THR A 154 7.27 -5.39 -10.40
C THR A 154 7.32 -6.64 -11.26
#